data_4485e2b0d170242aa12a4250c7e47a97
#
_entry.id   4485e2b0d170242aa12a4250c7e47a97
#
_cell.length_a   1.000
_cell.length_b   1.000
_cell.length_c   1.000
_cell.angle_alpha   90.00
_cell.angle_beta   90.00
_cell.angle_gamma   90.00
#
_symmetry.space_group_name_H-M   'P 1'
#
loop_
_entity.id
_entity.type
_entity.pdbx_description
1 polymer ?
#
loop_
_entity_poly.entity_id
_entity_poly.type
_entity_poly.pdbx_seq_one_letter_code
_entity_poly.pdbx_strand_id
1 'polypeptide(L)'
;MDLRRLEIFAKVAELGSFSKAAEALHLTQPTVSEHIRALEDELGVRLLDRLRRGAAVAPAGQLLLNYAGRILALQREARQALGGFQGKMAGDLVV
;
A
#
# COMPACT_ATOMS: atom_id res chain seq x y z
N MET A 1 7.84 -1.99 -8.29
CA MET A 1 7.11 -1.51 -7.11
C MET A 1 6.16 -2.59 -6.64
N ASP A 2 6.22 -2.88 -5.36
CA ASP A 2 5.45 -3.96 -4.78
C ASP A 2 4.10 -3.42 -4.30
N LEU A 3 3.01 -4.08 -4.66
CA LEU A 3 1.68 -3.65 -4.24
C LEU A 3 1.52 -3.65 -2.73
N ARG A 4 2.15 -4.59 -2.05
CA ARG A 4 2.10 -4.63 -0.59
C ARG A 4 2.75 -3.38 0.01
N ARG A 5 3.90 -2.99 -0.53
CA ARG A 5 4.58 -1.78 -0.05
C ARG A 5 3.76 -0.54 -0.33
N LEU A 6 3.11 -0.52 -1.49
CA LEU A 6 2.24 0.61 -1.84
C LEU A 6 1.06 0.71 -0.88
N GLU A 7 0.48 -0.43 -0.53
CA GLU A 7 -0.62 -0.49 0.42
C GLU A 7 -0.18 0.03 1.79
N ILE A 8 1.00 -0.39 2.23
CA ILE A 8 1.53 0.04 3.52
C ILE A 8 1.77 1.54 3.53
N PHE A 9 2.37 2.07 2.44
CA PHE A 9 2.59 3.50 2.32
C PHE A 9 1.26 4.27 2.40
N ALA A 10 0.27 3.80 1.65
CA ALA A 10 -1.03 4.47 1.64
C ALA A 10 -1.66 4.49 3.03
N LYS A 11 -1.50 3.40 3.78
CA LYS A 11 -2.06 3.33 5.13
C LYS A 11 -1.34 4.28 6.08
N VAL A 12 -0.02 4.36 5.99
CA VAL A 12 0.74 5.31 6.82
C VAL A 12 0.30 6.75 6.51
N ALA A 13 0.16 7.06 5.23
CA ALA A 13 -0.25 8.39 4.82
C ALA A 13 -1.66 8.71 5.30
N GLU A 14 -2.55 7.74 5.21
CA GLU A 14 -3.94 7.91 5.63
C GLU A 14 -4.04 8.19 7.12
N LEU A 15 -3.33 7.41 7.93
CA LEU A 15 -3.43 7.51 9.38
C LEU A 15 -2.46 8.51 9.99
N GLY A 16 -1.49 8.97 9.20
CA GLY A 16 -0.51 9.94 9.67
C GLY A 16 0.40 9.40 10.77
N SER A 17 0.60 8.09 10.81
CA SER A 17 1.34 7.47 11.89
C SER A 17 1.82 6.09 11.50
N PHE A 18 3.11 5.83 11.71
CA PHE A 18 3.67 4.51 11.48
C PHE A 18 3.08 3.49 12.46
N SER A 19 2.92 3.90 13.72
CA SER A 19 2.40 2.99 14.73
C SER A 19 0.96 2.59 14.45
N LYS A 20 0.14 3.55 14.09
CA LYS A 20 -1.27 3.27 13.80
C LYS A 20 -1.41 2.41 12.55
N ALA A 21 -0.57 2.66 11.56
CA ALA A 21 -0.61 1.86 10.35
C ALA A 21 -0.20 0.42 10.66
N ALA A 22 0.84 0.25 11.47
CA ALA A 22 1.29 -1.08 11.86
C ALA A 22 0.16 -1.83 12.56
N GLU A 23 -0.50 -1.15 13.47
CA GLU A 23 -1.62 -1.74 14.20
C GLU A 23 -2.73 -2.16 13.25
N ALA A 24 -3.10 -1.26 12.35
CA ALA A 24 -4.18 -1.53 11.40
C ALA A 24 -3.86 -2.68 10.46
N LEU A 25 -2.59 -2.87 10.13
CA LEU A 25 -2.16 -3.90 9.19
C LEU A 25 -1.66 -5.16 9.88
N HIS A 26 -1.70 -5.19 11.22
CA HIS A 26 -1.20 -6.34 12.01
C HIS A 26 0.27 -6.59 11.74
N LEU A 27 1.04 -5.51 11.66
CA LEU A 27 2.49 -5.57 11.48
C LEU A 27 3.16 -4.86 12.63
N THR A 28 4.47 -5.06 12.78
CA THR A 28 5.23 -4.29 13.73
C THR A 28 5.63 -2.97 13.09
N GLN A 29 5.88 -1.97 13.92
CA GLN A 29 6.28 -0.67 13.41
C GLN A 29 7.61 -0.72 12.65
N PRO A 30 8.63 -1.45 13.13
CA PRO A 30 9.86 -1.59 12.35
C PRO A 30 9.62 -2.20 10.96
N THR A 31 8.70 -3.16 10.85
CA THR A 31 8.39 -3.75 9.56
C THR A 31 7.77 -2.73 8.62
N VAL A 32 6.84 -1.92 9.14
CA VAL A 32 6.24 -0.85 8.33
C VAL A 32 7.32 0.12 7.87
N SER A 33 8.21 0.54 8.78
CA SER A 33 9.29 1.45 8.44
C SER A 33 10.21 0.89 7.38
N GLU A 34 10.51 -0.41 7.47
CA GLU A 34 11.37 -1.07 6.49
C GLU A 34 10.74 -1.06 5.09
N HIS A 35 9.45 -1.36 5.03
CA HIS A 35 8.76 -1.37 3.74
C HIS A 35 8.74 0.02 3.10
N ILE A 36 8.53 1.05 3.93
CA ILE A 36 8.53 2.43 3.42
C ILE A 36 9.91 2.80 2.91
N ARG A 37 10.95 2.46 3.69
CA ARG A 37 12.32 2.77 3.28
C ARG A 37 12.69 2.06 1.99
N ALA A 38 12.30 0.80 1.87
CA ALA A 38 12.58 0.04 0.66
C ALA A 38 11.88 0.65 -0.55
N LEU A 39 10.65 1.12 -0.36
CA LEU A 39 9.92 1.78 -1.44
C LEU A 39 10.60 3.08 -1.84
N GLU A 40 11.02 3.87 -0.86
CA GLU A 40 11.73 5.12 -1.14
C GLU A 40 13.04 4.87 -1.87
N ASP A 41 13.78 3.85 -1.44
CA ASP A 41 15.04 3.50 -2.08
C ASP A 41 14.82 3.06 -3.52
N GLU A 42 13.81 2.26 -3.73
CA GLU A 42 13.49 1.77 -5.07
C GLU A 42 13.13 2.90 -6.02
N LEU A 43 12.33 3.85 -5.54
CA LEU A 43 11.86 4.95 -6.37
C LEU A 43 12.81 6.12 -6.41
N GLY A 44 13.79 6.14 -5.51
CA GLY A 44 14.78 7.22 -5.47
C GLY A 44 14.23 8.54 -5.00
N VAL A 45 13.14 8.53 -4.24
CA VAL A 45 12.53 9.76 -3.73
C VAL A 45 12.09 9.56 -2.29
N ARG A 46 11.95 10.67 -1.58
CA ARG A 46 11.42 10.65 -0.24
C ARG A 46 9.90 10.78 -0.31
N LEU A 47 9.20 9.85 0.31
CA LEU A 47 7.74 9.82 0.31
C LEU A 47 7.15 10.41 1.58
N LEU A 48 7.84 10.23 2.69
CA LEU A 48 7.38 10.72 3.98
C LEU A 48 8.45 11.56 4.64
N ASP A 49 8.03 12.62 5.32
CA ASP A 49 8.92 13.50 6.05
C ASP A 49 8.95 13.04 7.50
N ARG A 50 10.05 12.38 7.87
CA ARG A 50 10.20 11.83 9.21
C ARG A 50 10.74 12.81 10.21
N LEU A 51 11.08 14.00 9.78
CA LEU A 51 11.58 15.04 10.67
C LEU A 51 10.47 15.70 11.44
N ARG A 52 9.24 15.58 10.95
CA ARG A 52 8.10 16.16 11.62
C ARG A 52 7.43 15.12 12.49
N ARG A 53 6.62 15.60 13.43
CA ARG A 53 5.83 14.72 14.24
C ARG A 53 4.89 13.92 13.35
N GLY A 54 4.82 12.64 13.60
CA GLY A 54 3.99 11.75 12.84
C GLY A 54 4.61 11.49 11.48
N ALA A 55 3.78 11.16 10.52
CA ALA A 55 4.23 10.81 9.19
C ALA A 55 3.62 11.77 8.18
N ALA A 56 4.26 12.92 8.03
CA ALA A 56 3.82 13.92 7.06
C ALA A 56 4.23 13.46 5.66
N VAL A 57 3.33 13.63 4.71
CA VAL A 57 3.58 13.18 3.33
C VAL A 57 4.40 14.23 2.58
N ALA A 58 5.52 13.79 2.02
CA ALA A 58 6.39 14.64 1.23
C ALA A 58 5.75 14.88 -0.15
N PRO A 59 6.24 15.88 -0.91
CA PRO A 59 5.64 16.16 -2.24
C PRO A 59 5.61 14.95 -3.16
N ALA A 60 6.69 14.17 -3.22
CA ALA A 60 6.70 12.95 -4.04
C ALA A 60 5.69 11.94 -3.52
N GLY A 61 5.47 11.91 -2.20
CA GLY A 61 4.47 11.04 -1.61
C GLY A 61 3.06 11.43 -2.00
N GLN A 62 2.79 12.73 -2.08
CA GLN A 62 1.47 13.19 -2.53
C GLN A 62 1.21 12.73 -3.96
N LEU A 63 2.21 12.85 -4.80
CA LEU A 63 2.08 12.38 -6.18
C LEU A 63 1.81 10.90 -6.22
N LEU A 64 2.58 10.13 -5.47
CA LEU A 64 2.39 8.67 -5.45
C LEU A 64 1.00 8.30 -4.90
N LEU A 65 0.51 9.03 -3.90
CA LEU A 65 -0.81 8.75 -3.35
C LEU A 65 -1.91 8.87 -4.40
N ASN A 66 -1.78 9.84 -5.32
CA ASN A 66 -2.76 9.99 -6.38
C ASN A 66 -2.83 8.75 -7.26
N TYR A 67 -1.69 8.13 -7.51
CA TYR A 67 -1.66 6.90 -8.29
C TYR A 67 -2.00 5.68 -7.43
N ALA A 68 -1.54 5.67 -6.18
CA ALA A 68 -1.76 4.53 -5.30
C ALA A 68 -3.24 4.21 -5.16
N GLY A 69 -4.07 5.23 -5.00
CA GLY A 69 -5.50 5.01 -4.89
C GLY A 69 -6.07 4.28 -6.09
N ARG A 70 -5.65 4.69 -7.27
CA ARG A 70 -6.12 4.05 -8.51
C ARG A 70 -5.56 2.66 -8.70
N ILE A 71 -4.27 2.50 -8.40
CA ILE A 71 -3.62 1.20 -8.55
C ILE A 71 -4.27 0.18 -7.60
N LEU A 72 -4.46 0.56 -6.35
CA LEU A 72 -5.05 -0.35 -5.37
C LEU A 72 -6.52 -0.63 -5.66
N ALA A 73 -7.24 0.36 -6.18
CA ALA A 73 -8.62 0.16 -6.56
C ALA A 73 -8.72 -0.82 -7.73
N LEU A 74 -7.82 -0.69 -8.71
CA LEU A 74 -7.80 -1.61 -9.84
C LEU A 74 -7.45 -3.03 -9.40
N GLN A 75 -6.54 -3.13 -8.44
CA GLN A 75 -6.19 -4.44 -7.91
C GLN A 75 -7.40 -5.12 -7.27
N ARG A 76 -8.14 -4.38 -6.47
CA ARG A 76 -9.35 -4.92 -5.84
C ARG A 76 -10.39 -5.29 -6.88
N GLU A 77 -10.55 -4.44 -7.88
CA GLU A 77 -11.50 -4.67 -8.95
C GLU A 77 -11.15 -5.94 -9.71
N ALA A 78 -9.88 -6.14 -10.02
CA ALA A 78 -9.43 -7.33 -10.71
C ALA A 78 -9.71 -8.58 -9.90
N ARG A 79 -9.44 -8.52 -8.60
CA ARG A 79 -9.71 -9.66 -7.74
C ARG A 79 -11.20 -10.01 -7.69
N GLN A 80 -12.04 -8.99 -7.61
CA GLN A 80 -13.48 -9.21 -7.58
C GLN A 80 -13.98 -9.81 -8.88
N ALA A 81 -13.44 -9.33 -10.00
CA ALA A 81 -13.83 -9.88 -11.30
C ALA A 81 -13.44 -11.34 -11.42
N LEU A 82 -12.22 -11.66 -10.95
CA LEU A 82 -11.76 -13.04 -11.00
C LEU A 82 -12.48 -13.92 -10.01
N GLY A 83 -12.93 -13.34 -8.92
CA GLY A 83 -13.72 -14.06 -7.94
C GLY A 83 -15.02 -14.57 -8.53
N GLY A 84 -15.61 -13.80 -9.45
CA GLY A 84 -16.80 -14.24 -10.13
C GLY A 84 -16.56 -15.48 -10.96
N PHE A 85 -15.44 -15.55 -11.63
CA PHE A 85 -15.08 -16.74 -12.39
C PHE A 85 -14.88 -17.93 -11.48
N GLN A 86 -14.17 -17.71 -10.38
CA GLN A 86 -13.89 -18.77 -9.43
C GLN A 86 -15.18 -19.37 -8.90
N GLY A 87 -16.14 -18.53 -8.56
CA GLY A 87 -17.41 -18.99 -8.07
C GLY A 87 -18.20 -19.76 -9.09
N LYS A 88 -18.16 -19.32 -10.35
CA LYS A 88 -18.86 -20.00 -11.42
C LYS A 88 -18.18 -21.25 -11.85
N MET A 89 -16.86 -21.24 -11.84
CA MET A 89 -16.09 -22.31 -12.41
C MET A 89 -15.67 -23.34 -11.41
N ALA A 90 -16.19 -23.27 -10.22
CA ALA A 90 -15.80 -24.20 -9.17
C ALA A 90 -15.91 -25.63 -9.64
N GLY A 91 -16.89 -25.91 -10.46
CA GLY A 91 -17.07 -27.24 -11.00
C GLY A 91 -16.35 -27.45 -12.30
N ASP A 92 -16.03 -26.41 -12.94
CA ASP A 92 -15.40 -26.51 -14.20
C ASP A 92 -13.98 -26.35 -14.17
N LEU A 93 -13.49 -25.93 -13.60
CA LEU A 93 -12.42 -25.64 -13.65
C LEU A 93 -11.59 -25.72 -14.29
N VAL A 94 -11.29 -25.45 -14.60
CA VAL A 94 -10.73 -25.44 -15.32
C VAL A 94 -9.66 -25.10 -15.50
N VAL A 95 -9.27 -24.90 -15.36
CA VAL A 95 -8.23 -24.61 -15.52
C VAL A 95 -7.60 -24.37 -15.18
#